data_8f5dbcbe9ecd45439dfa8af8d488b993
#
_entry.id   8f5dbcbe9ecd45439dfa8af8d488b993
#
_cell.length_a   1.000
_cell.length_b   1.000
_cell.length_c   1.000
_cell.angle_alpha   90.00
_cell.angle_beta   90.00
_cell.angle_gamma   90.00
#
_symmetry.space_group_name_H-M   'P 1'
#
loop_
_entity.id
_entity.type
_entity.pdbx_description
1 polymer ?
#
loop_
_entity_poly.entity_id
_entity_poly.type
_entity_poly.pdbx_seq_one_letter_code
_entity_poly.pdbx_strand_id
1 'polypeptide(L)'
;LDHQQKFEKPISFSNLIQFNESVEEFKFDFCEINNHTISSFYNKNIIYFDDDNQTLKMHSQGKANNLNIDLTSQIYQSIDFDQINFDLIYSQKKPDISDDKLIFKPSNEELNLQIQNITLKKDNQDINIKGNIFLSMQSHKARIQISSLKSPDEIFTWGQFFGGLNQYFIKNEEGMFIMDLHYDSDAKTQLKINGNEFTDINLN
;
A
#
# COMPACT_ATOMS: atom_id res chain seq x y z
N LEU A 1 20.67 -23.56 -8.74
CA LEU A 1 20.35 -22.29 -8.09
C LEU A 1 19.58 -22.58 -6.82
N ASP A 2 20.31 -22.81 -5.72
CA ASP A 2 19.74 -23.03 -4.39
C ASP A 2 19.49 -21.68 -3.75
N HIS A 3 18.31 -21.11 -3.94
CA HIS A 3 17.81 -20.05 -3.09
C HIS A 3 17.08 -20.68 -1.90
N GLN A 4 17.82 -20.96 -0.84
CA GLN A 4 17.21 -21.23 0.45
C GLN A 4 16.64 -19.91 0.99
N GLN A 5 15.35 -19.68 0.79
CA GLN A 5 14.60 -18.73 1.60
C GLN A 5 14.61 -19.26 3.03
N LYS A 6 15.46 -18.67 3.88
CA LYS A 6 15.33 -18.85 5.32
C LYS A 6 14.12 -18.03 5.77
N PHE A 7 12.99 -18.67 5.81
CA PHE A 7 11.89 -18.19 6.65
C PHE A 7 12.32 -18.45 8.10
N GLU A 8 12.78 -17.42 8.77
CA GLU A 8 12.94 -17.50 10.20
C GLU A 8 11.53 -17.69 10.80
N LYS A 9 11.41 -18.69 11.63
CA LYS A 9 10.26 -19.28 12.33
C LYS A 9 8.93 -18.55 12.15
N PRO A 10 7.83 -19.27 11.84
CA PRO A 10 6.50 -18.68 11.80
C PRO A 10 6.18 -18.02 13.14
N ILE A 11 5.42 -16.91 13.10
CA ILE A 11 4.94 -16.21 14.30
C ILE A 11 4.39 -17.24 15.26
N SER A 12 5.02 -17.38 16.41
CA SER A 12 4.45 -18.17 17.47
C SER A 12 3.41 -17.32 18.17
N PHE A 13 2.16 -17.71 18.09
CA PHE A 13 1.05 -17.09 18.81
C PHE A 13 1.33 -16.98 20.33
N SER A 14 2.08 -17.95 20.87
CA SER A 14 2.56 -17.92 22.25
C SER A 14 3.42 -16.70 22.57
N ASN A 15 4.20 -16.21 21.60
CA ASN A 15 5.03 -15.02 21.80
C ASN A 15 4.17 -13.76 21.85
N LEU A 16 3.14 -13.65 21.02
CA LEU A 16 2.20 -12.53 21.01
C LEU A 16 1.42 -12.44 22.35
N ILE A 17 0.97 -13.58 22.87
CA ILE A 17 0.28 -13.64 24.17
C ILE A 17 1.24 -13.31 25.33
N GLN A 18 2.47 -13.79 25.24
CA GLN A 18 3.43 -13.66 26.34
C GLN A 18 4.08 -12.28 26.40
N PHE A 19 4.30 -11.63 25.23
CA PHE A 19 5.07 -10.37 25.12
C PHE A 19 4.26 -9.20 24.60
N ASN A 20 2.98 -9.38 24.28
CA ASN A 20 2.10 -8.41 23.61
C ASN A 20 2.63 -7.85 22.27
N GLU A 21 3.75 -8.36 21.79
CA GLU A 21 4.42 -7.90 20.57
C GLU A 21 5.17 -9.05 19.89
N SER A 22 5.17 -9.05 18.56
CA SER A 22 6.03 -9.92 17.74
C SER A 22 6.67 -9.10 16.64
N VAL A 23 7.96 -9.34 16.39
CA VAL A 23 8.73 -8.66 15.34
C VAL A 23 9.20 -9.67 14.30
N GLU A 24 8.97 -9.36 13.03
CA GLU A 24 9.42 -10.14 11.88
C GLU A 24 10.19 -9.28 10.90
N GLU A 25 11.27 -9.81 10.38
CA GLU A 25 12.06 -9.14 9.34
C GLU A 25 12.23 -10.05 8.12
N PHE A 26 12.00 -9.48 6.93
CA PHE A 26 12.22 -10.13 5.64
C PHE A 26 13.29 -9.38 4.86
N LYS A 27 14.22 -10.13 4.29
CA LYS A 27 15.24 -9.57 3.39
C LYS A 27 15.49 -10.53 2.24
N PHE A 28 15.64 -9.98 1.04
CA PHE A 28 16.21 -10.68 -0.10
C PHE A 28 16.95 -9.71 -1.02
N ASP A 29 17.96 -10.22 -1.72
CA ASP A 29 18.81 -9.40 -2.58
C ASP A 29 18.30 -9.33 -4.02
N PHE A 30 17.55 -10.33 -4.47
CA PHE A 30 16.96 -10.33 -5.80
C PHE A 30 15.75 -11.27 -5.87
N CYS A 31 14.70 -10.81 -6.55
CA CYS A 31 13.54 -11.64 -6.87
C CYS A 31 13.06 -11.34 -8.29
N GLU A 32 12.73 -12.39 -9.03
CA GLU A 32 12.08 -12.30 -10.34
C GLU A 32 10.90 -13.25 -10.37
N ILE A 33 9.72 -12.70 -10.74
CA ILE A 33 8.48 -13.45 -10.88
C ILE A 33 7.77 -12.94 -12.15
N ASN A 34 7.57 -13.79 -13.14
CA ASN A 34 6.84 -13.45 -14.38
C ASN A 34 7.33 -12.15 -15.04
N ASN A 35 8.65 -11.99 -15.19
CA ASN A 35 9.33 -10.82 -15.72
C ASN A 35 9.24 -9.55 -14.85
N HIS A 36 8.64 -9.63 -13.67
CA HIS A 36 8.73 -8.56 -12.67
C HIS A 36 10.00 -8.76 -11.84
N THR A 37 10.79 -7.71 -11.64
CA THR A 37 12.06 -7.82 -10.90
C THR A 37 12.15 -6.83 -9.76
N ILE A 38 12.80 -7.26 -8.67
CA ILE A 38 13.17 -6.42 -7.53
C ILE A 38 14.63 -6.74 -7.20
N SER A 39 15.50 -5.72 -7.18
CA SER A 39 16.93 -5.93 -6.89
C SER A 39 17.22 -6.18 -5.40
N SER A 40 16.45 -5.56 -4.51
CA SER A 40 16.52 -5.85 -3.08
C SER A 40 15.23 -5.46 -2.38
N PHE A 41 14.91 -6.18 -1.34
CA PHE A 41 13.73 -5.92 -0.52
C PHE A 41 14.08 -6.08 0.96
N TYR A 42 13.57 -5.16 1.76
CA TYR A 42 13.57 -5.22 3.21
C TYR A 42 12.20 -4.87 3.73
N ASN A 43 11.69 -5.66 4.66
CA ASN A 43 10.46 -5.37 5.38
C ASN A 43 10.61 -5.78 6.84
N LYS A 44 10.13 -4.92 7.74
CA LYS A 44 9.99 -5.17 9.17
C LYS A 44 8.53 -5.03 9.55
N ASN A 45 7.97 -6.07 10.14
CA ASN A 45 6.64 -6.09 10.70
C ASN A 45 6.71 -6.13 12.22
N ILE A 46 5.93 -5.28 12.88
CA ILE A 46 5.72 -5.30 14.32
C ILE A 46 4.23 -5.58 14.53
N ILE A 47 3.91 -6.71 15.14
CA ILE A 47 2.54 -7.15 15.40
C ILE A 47 2.28 -7.01 16.89
N TYR A 48 1.22 -6.30 17.28
CA TYR A 48 0.89 -6.04 18.66
C TYR A 48 -0.62 -5.86 18.85
N PHE A 49 -1.07 -6.01 20.08
CA PHE A 49 -2.41 -5.59 20.49
C PHE A 49 -2.35 -4.14 20.94
N ASP A 50 -3.39 -3.37 20.67
CA ASP A 50 -3.53 -2.04 21.24
C ASP A 50 -3.83 -2.11 22.76
N ASP A 51 -3.82 -0.93 23.42
CA ASP A 51 -3.87 -0.84 24.88
C ASP A 51 -5.12 -1.49 25.50
N ASP A 52 -6.23 -1.54 24.77
CA ASP A 52 -7.47 -2.20 25.21
C ASP A 52 -7.51 -3.70 24.91
N ASN A 53 -6.48 -4.25 24.24
CA ASN A 53 -6.38 -5.64 23.78
C ASN A 53 -7.54 -6.11 22.90
N GLN A 54 -8.27 -5.19 22.26
CA GLN A 54 -9.40 -5.50 21.40
C GLN A 54 -9.03 -5.46 19.90
N THR A 55 -7.98 -4.73 19.55
CA THR A 55 -7.52 -4.55 18.17
C THR A 55 -6.14 -5.14 17.99
N LEU A 56 -6.00 -6.02 17.00
CA LEU A 56 -4.71 -6.50 16.53
C LEU A 56 -4.17 -5.51 15.49
N LYS A 57 -2.95 -5.04 15.69
CA LYS A 57 -2.26 -4.12 14.79
C LYS A 57 -0.99 -4.74 14.23
N MET A 58 -0.71 -4.44 12.98
CA MET A 58 0.57 -4.75 12.34
C MET A 58 1.14 -3.47 11.74
N HIS A 59 2.29 -3.03 12.23
CA HIS A 59 3.05 -1.94 11.67
C HIS A 59 4.11 -2.52 10.73
N SER A 60 4.00 -2.22 9.45
CA SER A 60 4.87 -2.72 8.40
C SER A 60 5.67 -1.57 7.79
N GLN A 61 6.99 -1.63 7.92
CA GLN A 61 7.91 -0.66 7.34
C GLN A 61 8.90 -1.37 6.43
N GLY A 62 9.12 -0.82 5.24
CA GLY A 62 10.02 -1.48 4.31
C GLY A 62 10.49 -0.62 3.16
N LYS A 63 11.33 -1.26 2.36
CA LYS A 63 11.99 -0.67 1.22
C LYS A 63 12.19 -1.73 0.13
N ALA A 64 11.88 -1.35 -1.11
CA ALA A 64 12.25 -2.09 -2.31
C ALA A 64 13.13 -1.21 -3.19
N ASN A 65 14.17 -1.77 -3.81
CA ASN A 65 15.01 -1.04 -4.77
C ASN A 65 14.90 -1.67 -6.15
N ASN A 66 14.99 -0.83 -7.18
CA ASN A 66 14.95 -1.19 -8.59
C ASN A 66 13.81 -2.17 -8.89
N LEU A 67 12.58 -1.74 -8.56
CA LEU A 67 11.38 -2.48 -8.91
C LEU A 67 11.07 -2.25 -10.38
N ASN A 68 10.99 -3.31 -11.17
CA ASN A 68 10.45 -3.28 -12.52
C ASN A 68 9.20 -4.14 -12.58
N ILE A 69 8.09 -3.55 -13.05
CA ILE A 69 6.82 -4.23 -13.28
C ILE A 69 6.59 -4.29 -14.78
N ASP A 70 6.69 -5.48 -15.36
CA ASP A 70 6.42 -5.70 -16.78
C ASP A 70 4.90 -5.77 -17.01
N LEU A 71 4.35 -4.73 -17.61
CA LEU A 71 2.94 -4.65 -18.02
C LEU A 71 2.78 -4.68 -19.55
N THR A 72 3.82 -5.09 -20.27
CA THR A 72 3.84 -5.05 -21.73
C THR A 72 2.71 -5.84 -22.40
N SER A 73 2.22 -6.89 -21.75
CA SER A 73 1.06 -7.68 -22.22
C SER A 73 -0.29 -6.95 -22.07
N GLN A 74 -0.37 -5.94 -21.21
CA GLN A 74 -1.61 -5.23 -20.90
C GLN A 74 -1.65 -3.83 -21.50
N ILE A 75 -0.53 -3.09 -21.41
CA ILE A 75 -0.47 -1.66 -21.77
C ILE A 75 0.74 -1.31 -22.64
N TYR A 76 1.48 -2.30 -23.12
CA TYR A 76 2.71 -2.12 -23.92
C TYR A 76 3.82 -1.32 -23.22
N GLN A 77 3.83 -1.31 -21.90
CA GLN A 77 4.77 -0.55 -21.09
C GLN A 77 5.24 -1.31 -19.86
N SER A 78 6.49 -1.13 -19.45
CA SER A 78 6.97 -1.49 -18.13
C SER A 78 6.95 -0.27 -17.21
N ILE A 79 6.76 -0.50 -15.93
CA ILE A 79 6.84 0.52 -14.89
C ILE A 79 8.04 0.20 -14.03
N ASP A 80 8.93 1.15 -13.86
CA ASP A 80 10.13 0.99 -13.06
C ASP A 80 10.26 2.11 -12.01
N PHE A 81 10.76 1.72 -10.85
CA PHE A 81 11.08 2.61 -9.75
C PHE A 81 12.48 2.32 -9.25
N ASP A 82 13.25 3.37 -8.98
CA ASP A 82 14.56 3.24 -8.34
C ASP A 82 14.40 2.76 -6.91
N GLN A 83 13.36 3.24 -6.23
CA GLN A 83 13.08 2.89 -4.85
C GLN A 83 11.61 3.06 -4.50
N ILE A 84 11.10 2.15 -3.69
CA ILE A 84 9.83 2.28 -2.98
C ILE A 84 10.11 2.16 -1.49
N ASN A 85 9.68 3.15 -0.71
CA ASN A 85 9.63 3.05 0.74
C ASN A 85 8.16 3.02 1.17
N PHE A 86 7.85 2.23 2.20
CA PHE A 86 6.49 2.18 2.73
C PHE A 86 6.48 2.12 4.26
N ASP A 87 5.44 2.71 4.81
CA ASP A 87 5.11 2.74 6.23
C ASP A 87 3.60 2.59 6.35
N LEU A 88 3.15 1.42 6.79
CA LEU A 88 1.76 0.99 6.78
C LEU A 88 1.35 0.49 8.16
N ILE A 89 0.18 0.89 8.62
CA ILE A 89 -0.44 0.30 9.83
C ILE A 89 -1.72 -0.40 9.42
N TYR A 90 -1.74 -1.66 9.64
CA TYR A 90 -2.88 -2.53 9.47
C TYR A 90 -3.53 -2.77 10.81
N SER A 91 -4.86 -2.71 10.90
CA SER A 91 -5.59 -3.00 12.11
C SER A 91 -6.88 -3.76 11.82
N GLN A 92 -7.18 -4.71 12.68
CA GLN A 92 -8.42 -5.47 12.66
C GLN A 92 -8.86 -5.75 14.09
N LYS A 93 -10.16 -5.96 14.29
CA LYS A 93 -10.69 -6.44 15.55
C LYS A 93 -10.03 -7.78 15.90
N LYS A 94 -9.76 -8.00 17.19
CA LYS A 94 -9.17 -9.25 17.69
C LYS A 94 -9.98 -10.45 17.18
N PRO A 95 -9.37 -11.40 16.45
CA PRO A 95 -10.07 -12.58 16.02
C PRO A 95 -10.44 -13.45 17.22
N ASP A 96 -11.60 -14.09 17.19
CA ASP A 96 -11.95 -15.12 18.15
C ASP A 96 -10.95 -16.28 18.04
N ILE A 97 -10.22 -16.52 19.11
CA ILE A 97 -9.15 -17.51 19.15
C ILE A 97 -9.77 -18.86 19.52
N SER A 98 -10.31 -19.56 18.56
CA SER A 98 -10.72 -20.96 18.74
C SER A 98 -9.67 -21.97 18.22
N ASP A 99 -8.75 -21.55 17.39
CA ASP A 99 -7.72 -22.39 16.81
C ASP A 99 -6.33 -21.77 16.99
N ASP A 100 -5.33 -22.59 17.35
CA ASP A 100 -3.92 -22.21 17.61
C ASP A 100 -3.16 -21.57 16.44
N LYS A 101 -3.85 -21.04 15.44
CA LYS A 101 -3.27 -20.40 14.27
C LYS A 101 -3.85 -19.01 14.07
N LEU A 102 -3.02 -17.99 14.26
CA LEU A 102 -3.26 -16.65 13.73
C LEU A 102 -3.25 -16.71 12.20
N ILE A 103 -4.40 -16.94 11.64
CA ILE A 103 -4.59 -16.73 10.22
C ILE A 103 -5.21 -15.34 10.13
N PHE A 104 -4.48 -14.37 9.52
CA PHE A 104 -5.08 -13.15 8.99
C PHE A 104 -6.05 -13.56 7.88
N LYS A 105 -7.17 -14.14 8.28
CA LYS A 105 -8.31 -14.26 7.38
C LYS A 105 -8.96 -12.90 7.37
N PRO A 106 -9.29 -12.34 6.21
CA PRO A 106 -10.38 -11.39 6.13
C PRO A 106 -11.63 -12.15 6.58
N SER A 107 -11.82 -12.25 7.88
CA SER A 107 -13.10 -12.61 8.46
C SER A 107 -14.08 -11.51 8.07
N ASN A 108 -15.37 -11.74 8.27
CA ASN A 108 -16.44 -10.75 8.07
C ASN A 108 -16.22 -9.43 8.84
N GLU A 109 -15.02 -9.19 9.31
CA GLU A 109 -14.61 -8.16 10.23
C GLU A 109 -13.98 -6.99 9.47
N GLU A 110 -14.15 -5.84 10.08
CA GLU A 110 -13.64 -4.57 9.61
C GLU A 110 -12.11 -4.58 9.58
N LEU A 111 -11.57 -4.26 8.42
CA LEU A 111 -10.17 -4.12 8.17
C LEU A 111 -9.86 -2.65 7.93
N ASN A 112 -8.89 -2.12 8.63
CA ASN A 112 -8.41 -0.77 8.42
C ASN A 112 -6.93 -0.78 8.07
N LEU A 113 -6.59 -0.22 6.91
CA LEU A 113 -5.23 0.00 6.46
C LEU A 113 -4.95 1.50 6.47
N GLN A 114 -4.05 1.94 7.32
CA GLN A 114 -3.53 3.30 7.34
C GLN A 114 -2.20 3.34 6.59
N ILE A 115 -2.16 4.09 5.51
CA ILE A 115 -0.95 4.41 4.76
C ILE A 115 -0.33 5.64 5.40
N GLN A 116 0.64 5.44 6.30
CA GLN A 116 1.38 6.54 6.91
C GLN A 116 2.21 7.27 5.85
N ASN A 117 2.87 6.50 5.00
CA ASN A 117 3.58 7.00 3.84
C ASN A 117 3.94 5.85 2.89
N ILE A 118 3.75 6.07 1.59
CA ILE A 118 4.41 5.32 0.53
C ILE A 118 5.14 6.36 -0.31
N THR A 119 6.46 6.20 -0.47
CA THR A 119 7.26 7.07 -1.36
C THR A 119 7.74 6.24 -2.53
N LEU A 120 7.35 6.63 -3.72
CA LEU A 120 7.82 6.08 -5.00
C LEU A 120 8.87 7.03 -5.54
N LYS A 121 10.09 6.52 -5.81
CA LYS A 121 11.21 7.32 -6.33
C LYS A 121 11.59 6.84 -7.72
N LYS A 122 11.78 7.80 -8.62
CA LYS A 122 12.35 7.60 -9.94
C LYS A 122 13.09 8.86 -10.40
N ASP A 123 14.32 8.73 -10.90
CA ASP A 123 15.11 9.84 -11.47
C ASP A 123 15.21 11.06 -10.55
N ASN A 124 15.45 10.84 -9.22
CA ASN A 124 15.47 11.87 -8.18
C ASN A 124 14.14 12.62 -8.00
N GLN A 125 13.03 11.97 -8.29
CA GLN A 125 11.70 12.52 -8.13
C GLN A 125 10.90 11.61 -7.21
N ASP A 126 10.07 12.22 -6.35
CA ASP A 126 9.30 11.51 -5.35
C ASP A 126 7.81 11.74 -5.56
N ILE A 127 7.05 10.64 -5.54
CA ILE A 127 5.61 10.68 -5.29
C ILE A 127 5.36 10.11 -3.91
N ASN A 128 4.60 10.83 -3.11
CA ASN A 128 4.19 10.41 -1.78
C ASN A 128 2.70 10.10 -1.76
N ILE A 129 2.35 8.98 -1.14
CA ILE A 129 0.97 8.51 -1.00
C ILE A 129 0.69 8.33 0.49
N LYS A 130 -0.39 8.92 0.98
CA LYS A 130 -0.89 8.80 2.35
C LYS A 130 -2.38 8.53 2.33
N GLY A 131 -2.91 7.90 3.37
CA GLY A 131 -4.35 7.73 3.44
C GLY A 131 -4.81 6.60 4.33
N ASN A 132 -6.10 6.31 4.21
CA ASN A 132 -6.75 5.23 4.94
C ASN A 132 -7.66 4.45 3.99
N ILE A 133 -7.66 3.13 4.13
CA ILE A 133 -8.55 2.22 3.44
C ILE A 133 -9.29 1.40 4.50
N PHE A 134 -10.60 1.45 4.45
CA PHE A 134 -11.48 0.66 5.28
C PHE A 134 -12.22 -0.36 4.42
N LEU A 135 -12.17 -1.62 4.81
CA LEU A 135 -12.84 -2.72 4.13
C LEU A 135 -13.68 -3.50 5.13
N SER A 136 -14.94 -3.72 4.79
CA SER A 136 -15.82 -4.66 5.48
C SER A 136 -16.61 -5.45 4.43
N MET A 137 -17.36 -6.45 4.83
CA MET A 137 -18.25 -7.17 3.89
C MET A 137 -19.34 -6.28 3.29
N GLN A 138 -19.72 -5.21 3.97
CA GLN A 138 -20.84 -4.36 3.60
C GLN A 138 -20.42 -3.01 3.05
N SER A 139 -19.24 -2.50 3.42
CA SER A 139 -18.80 -1.15 3.11
C SER A 139 -17.30 -1.11 2.80
N HIS A 140 -16.94 -0.40 1.74
CA HIS A 140 -15.56 -0.14 1.36
C HIS A 140 -15.36 1.37 1.26
N LYS A 141 -14.37 1.91 1.98
CA LYS A 141 -14.06 3.34 1.97
C LYS A 141 -12.57 3.54 1.81
N ALA A 142 -12.19 4.56 1.05
CA ALA A 142 -10.80 4.95 0.92
C ALA A 142 -10.68 6.47 0.88
N ARG A 143 -9.67 6.99 1.55
CA ARG A 143 -9.23 8.38 1.43
C ARG A 143 -7.74 8.34 1.20
N ILE A 144 -7.31 8.74 0.01
CA ILE A 144 -5.91 8.66 -0.41
C ILE A 144 -5.50 10.03 -0.93
N GLN A 145 -4.41 10.55 -0.41
CA GLN A 145 -3.75 11.74 -0.93
C GLN A 145 -2.47 11.32 -1.64
N ILE A 146 -2.31 11.81 -2.85
CA ILE A 146 -1.10 11.64 -3.65
C ILE A 146 -0.48 13.02 -3.82
N SER A 147 0.82 13.14 -3.56
CA SER A 147 1.53 14.42 -3.66
C SER A 147 2.90 14.28 -4.30
N SER A 148 3.33 15.32 -5.02
CA SER A 148 4.63 15.40 -5.68
C SER A 148 5.11 16.85 -5.78
N LEU A 149 6.43 17.08 -5.76
CA LEU A 149 7.03 18.39 -6.00
C LEU A 149 7.04 18.79 -7.49
N LYS A 150 6.99 17.81 -8.38
CA LYS A 150 6.93 18.03 -9.83
C LYS A 150 5.56 17.65 -10.38
N SER A 151 5.21 18.19 -11.53
CA SER A 151 4.02 17.75 -12.23
C SER A 151 4.08 16.23 -12.48
N PRO A 152 3.01 15.50 -12.24
CA PRO A 152 2.96 14.06 -12.57
C PRO A 152 3.30 13.75 -14.03
N ASP A 153 2.99 14.66 -14.95
CA ASP A 153 3.36 14.53 -16.37
C ASP A 153 4.88 14.53 -16.59
N GLU A 154 5.63 15.16 -15.70
CA GLU A 154 7.09 15.21 -15.78
C GLU A 154 7.75 13.99 -15.12
N ILE A 155 7.05 13.32 -14.18
CA ILE A 155 7.62 12.25 -13.38
C ILE A 155 7.42 10.90 -14.04
N PHE A 156 6.25 10.69 -14.62
CA PHE A 156 5.87 9.41 -15.19
C PHE A 156 5.25 9.58 -16.57
N THR A 157 5.64 8.74 -17.48
CA THR A 157 4.86 8.42 -18.68
C THR A 157 3.49 7.77 -18.34
N TRP A 158 3.08 7.92 -17.09
CA TRP A 158 1.84 7.37 -16.53
C TRP A 158 0.58 8.08 -17.01
N GLY A 159 0.72 9.25 -17.65
CA GLY A 159 -0.45 9.94 -18.22
C GLY A 159 -1.24 9.07 -19.19
N GLN A 160 -0.55 8.15 -19.85
CA GLN A 160 -1.20 7.14 -20.71
C GLN A 160 -1.84 6.01 -19.88
N PHE A 161 -1.30 5.70 -18.70
CA PHE A 161 -1.78 4.61 -17.86
C PHE A 161 -3.01 4.99 -17.03
N PHE A 162 -3.02 6.18 -16.44
CA PHE A 162 -4.13 6.64 -15.60
C PHE A 162 -5.18 7.46 -16.34
N GLY A 163 -5.22 7.37 -17.68
CA GLY A 163 -6.32 7.91 -18.47
C GLY A 163 -6.62 9.39 -18.21
N GLY A 164 -5.59 10.21 -17.98
CA GLY A 164 -5.77 11.64 -17.77
C GLY A 164 -5.98 12.05 -16.30
N LEU A 165 -5.68 11.20 -15.31
CA LEU A 165 -5.72 11.59 -13.89
C LEU A 165 -4.77 12.73 -13.55
N ASN A 166 -3.73 12.96 -14.37
CA ASN A 166 -2.80 14.07 -14.19
C ASN A 166 -3.48 15.44 -14.14
N GLN A 167 -4.59 15.61 -14.86
CA GLN A 167 -5.38 16.85 -14.86
C GLN A 167 -6.02 17.18 -13.50
N TYR A 168 -6.12 16.20 -12.59
CA TYR A 168 -6.71 16.39 -11.27
C TYR A 168 -5.70 16.81 -10.21
N PHE A 169 -4.41 16.82 -10.53
CA PHE A 169 -3.42 17.35 -9.60
C PHE A 169 -3.52 18.87 -9.53
N ILE A 170 -3.68 19.38 -8.32
CA ILE A 170 -3.78 20.82 -8.04
C ILE A 170 -2.49 21.24 -7.37
N LYS A 171 -1.86 22.31 -7.89
CA LYS A 171 -0.68 22.90 -7.27
C LYS A 171 -1.11 23.76 -6.07
N ASN A 172 -0.62 23.41 -4.87
CA ASN A 172 -0.89 24.17 -3.66
C ASN A 172 0.03 25.39 -3.51
N GLU A 173 -0.18 26.19 -2.45
CA GLU A 173 0.61 27.39 -2.16
C GLU A 173 2.10 27.10 -1.90
N GLU A 174 2.42 25.91 -1.43
CA GLU A 174 3.81 25.44 -1.19
C GLU A 174 4.48 24.93 -2.48
N GLY A 175 3.78 24.95 -3.60
CA GLY A 175 4.28 24.51 -4.90
C GLY A 175 4.17 23.00 -5.15
N MET A 176 3.57 22.23 -4.25
CA MET A 176 3.34 20.81 -4.40
C MET A 176 2.09 20.52 -5.24
N PHE A 177 2.17 19.53 -6.09
CA PHE A 177 1.02 18.97 -6.80
C PHE A 177 0.34 17.92 -5.91
N ILE A 178 -0.96 18.08 -5.67
CA ILE A 178 -1.74 17.24 -4.75
C ILE A 178 -3.00 16.76 -5.47
N MET A 179 -3.35 15.49 -5.25
CA MET A 179 -4.62 14.89 -5.65
C MET A 179 -5.21 14.12 -4.48
N ASP A 180 -6.44 14.44 -4.09
CA ASP A 180 -7.18 13.74 -3.06
C ASP A 180 -8.24 12.83 -3.68
N LEU A 181 -8.16 11.53 -3.38
CA LEU A 181 -9.11 10.51 -3.78
C LEU A 181 -9.98 10.11 -2.60
N HIS A 182 -11.27 10.14 -2.77
CA HIS A 182 -12.24 9.67 -1.80
C HIS A 182 -13.20 8.68 -2.44
N TYR A 183 -13.15 7.43 -2.00
CA TYR A 183 -14.08 6.38 -2.39
C TYR A 183 -14.97 5.99 -1.21
N ASP A 184 -16.26 5.83 -1.45
CA ASP A 184 -17.24 5.35 -0.47
C ASP A 184 -18.30 4.51 -1.21
N SER A 185 -18.31 3.19 -0.96
CA SER A 185 -19.27 2.27 -1.61
C SER A 185 -20.72 2.54 -1.25
N ASP A 186 -20.97 3.19 -0.10
CA ASP A 186 -22.31 3.46 0.42
C ASP A 186 -22.87 4.78 -0.14
N ALA A 187 -22.03 5.61 -0.77
CA ALA A 187 -22.43 6.88 -1.34
C ALA A 187 -23.06 6.72 -2.72
N LYS A 188 -23.98 7.62 -3.08
CA LYS A 188 -24.59 7.67 -4.43
C LYS A 188 -23.52 7.88 -5.51
N THR A 189 -22.54 8.74 -5.24
CA THR A 189 -21.35 8.92 -6.07
C THR A 189 -20.17 8.31 -5.33
N GLN A 190 -19.74 7.15 -5.78
CA GLN A 190 -18.75 6.35 -5.08
C GLN A 190 -17.34 6.95 -5.08
N LEU A 191 -16.94 7.60 -6.18
CA LEU A 191 -15.60 8.19 -6.29
C LEU A 191 -15.67 9.71 -6.41
N LYS A 192 -14.86 10.40 -5.60
CA LYS A 192 -14.62 11.85 -5.69
C LYS A 192 -13.13 12.10 -5.83
N ILE A 193 -12.78 13.09 -6.65
CA ILE A 193 -11.40 13.59 -6.79
C ILE A 193 -11.41 15.07 -6.42
N ASN A 194 -10.55 15.46 -5.46
CA ASN A 194 -10.50 16.83 -4.92
C ASN A 194 -11.89 17.36 -4.51
N GLY A 195 -12.71 16.49 -3.92
CA GLY A 195 -14.08 16.81 -3.49
C GLY A 195 -15.14 16.84 -4.58
N ASN A 196 -14.78 16.79 -5.87
CA ASN A 196 -15.71 16.77 -6.99
C ASN A 196 -16.10 15.33 -7.35
N GLU A 197 -17.36 15.14 -7.72
CA GLU A 197 -17.87 13.86 -8.18
C GLU A 197 -17.15 13.43 -9.48
N PHE A 198 -16.70 12.19 -9.48
CA PHE A 198 -16.06 11.60 -10.65
C PHE A 198 -17.10 10.75 -11.39
N THR A 199 -17.66 11.28 -12.46
CA THR A 199 -18.80 10.68 -13.14
C THR A 199 -18.45 9.87 -14.38
N ASP A 200 -17.30 10.07 -15.02
CA ASP A 200 -16.88 9.26 -16.16
C ASP A 200 -15.38 9.32 -16.43
N ILE A 201 -14.71 8.17 -16.31
CA ILE A 201 -13.54 7.92 -17.14
C ILE A 201 -14.09 7.36 -18.45
N ASN A 202 -14.17 8.19 -19.50
CA ASN A 202 -14.22 7.66 -20.85
C ASN A 202 -12.87 7.01 -21.12
N LEU A 203 -12.75 5.74 -20.78
CA LEU A 203 -11.67 4.87 -21.25
C LEU A 203 -11.94 4.59 -22.73
N ASN A 204 -11.61 5.57 -23.60
CA ASN A 204 -11.56 5.37 -25.06
C ASN A 204 -10.20 4.82 -25.45
#